data_db827818a412ea51a13c6c3c0811f51b
#
_entry.id   db827818a412ea51a13c6c3c0811f51b
#
_cell.length_a   1.000
_cell.length_b   1.000
_cell.length_c   1.000
_cell.angle_alpha   90.00
_cell.angle_beta   90.00
_cell.angle_gamma   90.00
#
_symmetry.space_group_name_H-M   'P 1'
#
loop_
_entity.id
_entity.type
_entity.pdbx_description
1 polymer ?
#
loop_
_entity_poly.entity_id
_entity_poly.type
_entity_poly.pdbx_seq_one_letter_code
_entity_poly.pdbx_strand_id
1 'polypeptide(L)'
;LVAEGLLADLNELPHVDFSREWWSHGFIETATIAGKTYMAGGDGLLPFITGMFCMSFNKTLADEYSIGNVYDIVNSGEWTVDKLHELTTGVYHDINGDGTAGKEDRYGLEVLNPNFILPFLTSCELEVFKKEGDKYTYNYGSERCVDAFDKVFALLHDKEATYLVNENPNGDIR
;
A
#
# COMPACT_ATOMS: atom_id res chain seq x y z
N LEU A 1 -22.76 -8.66 -6.90
CA LEU A 1 -22.52 -8.93 -8.34
C LEU A 1 -22.34 -10.43 -8.60
N VAL A 2 -21.40 -11.12 -7.89
CA VAL A 2 -21.19 -12.58 -8.04
C VAL A 2 -22.46 -13.36 -7.63
N ALA A 3 -23.00 -13.07 -6.44
CA ALA A 3 -24.19 -13.74 -5.91
C ALA A 3 -25.45 -13.50 -6.76
N GLU A 4 -25.48 -12.43 -7.51
CA GLU A 4 -26.60 -12.05 -8.41
C GLU A 4 -26.41 -12.58 -9.83
N GLY A 5 -25.31 -13.28 -10.11
CA GLY A 5 -25.01 -13.85 -11.43
C GLY A 5 -24.73 -12.81 -12.53
N LEU A 6 -24.29 -11.62 -12.15
CA LEU A 6 -23.99 -10.52 -13.08
C LEU A 6 -22.60 -10.59 -13.71
N LEU A 7 -21.73 -11.47 -13.22
CA LEU A 7 -20.39 -11.67 -13.75
C LEU A 7 -20.30 -13.02 -14.46
N ALA A 8 -19.67 -13.04 -15.62
CA ALA A 8 -19.36 -14.24 -16.36
C ALA A 8 -18.19 -15.00 -15.73
N ASP A 9 -18.24 -16.33 -15.79
CA ASP A 9 -17.10 -17.16 -15.46
C ASP A 9 -16.07 -17.11 -16.58
N LEU A 10 -14.91 -16.54 -16.30
CA LEU A 10 -13.84 -16.39 -17.30
C LEU A 10 -13.23 -17.74 -17.74
N ASN A 11 -13.42 -18.82 -16.96
CA ASN A 11 -12.98 -20.16 -17.36
C ASN A 11 -13.78 -20.71 -18.55
N GLU A 12 -14.99 -20.19 -18.79
CA GLU A 12 -15.85 -20.60 -19.90
C GLU A 12 -15.55 -19.85 -21.21
N LEU A 13 -14.67 -18.83 -21.17
CA LEU A 13 -14.34 -18.05 -22.34
C LEU A 13 -13.42 -18.84 -23.30
N PRO A 14 -13.79 -18.95 -24.60
CA PRO A 14 -12.91 -19.55 -25.57
C PRO A 14 -11.62 -18.72 -25.72
N HIS A 15 -10.51 -19.38 -25.87
CA HIS A 15 -9.20 -18.74 -26.07
C HIS A 15 -8.56 -18.08 -24.84
N VAL A 16 -9.16 -18.21 -23.66
CA VAL A 16 -8.54 -17.81 -22.39
C VAL A 16 -7.88 -19.03 -21.75
N ASP A 17 -6.58 -18.99 -21.59
CA ASP A 17 -5.78 -20.05 -20.97
C ASP A 17 -5.00 -19.46 -19.79
N PHE A 18 -5.53 -19.66 -18.60
CA PHE A 18 -4.94 -19.12 -17.37
C PHE A 18 -3.65 -19.84 -16.93
N SER A 19 -3.25 -20.91 -17.61
CA SER A 19 -1.96 -21.56 -17.35
C SER A 19 -0.76 -20.80 -17.91
N ARG A 20 -1.00 -19.77 -18.74
CA ARG A 20 0.06 -18.98 -19.37
C ARG A 20 0.77 -18.09 -18.37
N GLU A 21 2.10 -17.95 -18.56
CA GLU A 21 3.01 -17.24 -17.65
C GLU A 21 2.71 -15.74 -17.46
N TRP A 22 2.08 -15.11 -18.48
CA TRP A 22 1.70 -13.68 -18.39
C TRP A 22 0.50 -13.39 -17.49
N TRP A 23 -0.19 -14.42 -17.00
CA TRP A 23 -1.24 -14.25 -16.01
C TRP A 23 -0.66 -14.23 -14.59
N SER A 24 -1.17 -13.33 -13.76
CA SER A 24 -0.85 -13.33 -12.32
C SER A 24 -1.62 -14.46 -11.62
N HIS A 25 -0.97 -15.60 -11.43
CA HIS A 25 -1.60 -16.80 -10.85
C HIS A 25 -2.15 -16.53 -9.44
N GLY A 26 -1.41 -15.79 -8.59
CA GLY A 26 -1.87 -15.42 -7.26
C GLY A 26 -3.12 -14.52 -7.28
N PHE A 27 -3.20 -13.59 -8.24
CA PHE A 27 -4.39 -12.77 -8.42
C PHE A 27 -5.59 -13.61 -8.87
N ILE A 28 -5.40 -14.51 -9.85
CA ILE A 28 -6.45 -15.38 -10.36
C ILE A 28 -6.96 -16.31 -9.26
N GLU A 29 -6.07 -16.90 -8.46
CA GLU A 29 -6.44 -17.75 -7.32
C GLU A 29 -7.30 -16.97 -6.31
N THR A 30 -6.92 -15.74 -5.99
CA THR A 30 -7.70 -14.86 -5.10
C THR A 30 -9.05 -14.47 -5.71
N ALA A 31 -9.10 -14.23 -7.01
CA ALA A 31 -10.32 -13.86 -7.75
C ALA A 31 -11.24 -15.04 -8.07
N THR A 32 -10.83 -16.27 -7.77
CA THR A 32 -11.62 -17.49 -7.98
C THR A 32 -12.47 -17.77 -6.75
N ILE A 33 -13.79 -17.79 -6.93
CA ILE A 33 -14.79 -18.04 -5.90
C ILE A 33 -15.61 -19.29 -6.29
N ALA A 34 -15.64 -20.30 -5.45
CA ALA A 34 -16.35 -21.55 -5.70
C ALA A 34 -16.00 -22.19 -7.07
N GLY A 35 -14.71 -22.18 -7.43
CA GLY A 35 -14.19 -22.76 -8.67
C GLY A 35 -14.43 -21.93 -9.93
N LYS A 36 -15.01 -20.73 -9.82
CA LYS A 36 -15.27 -19.80 -10.94
C LYS A 36 -14.41 -18.58 -10.85
N THR A 37 -13.77 -18.22 -11.94
CA THR A 37 -12.89 -17.06 -12.02
C THR A 37 -13.64 -15.87 -12.60
N TYR A 38 -13.76 -14.79 -11.82
CA TYR A 38 -14.53 -13.60 -12.21
C TYR A 38 -13.69 -12.39 -12.60
N MET A 39 -12.43 -12.41 -12.27
CA MET A 39 -11.47 -11.36 -12.64
C MET A 39 -10.13 -12.00 -12.99
N ALA A 40 -9.40 -11.38 -13.89
CA ALA A 40 -8.06 -11.80 -14.27
C ALA A 40 -7.13 -10.59 -14.36
N GLY A 41 -5.88 -10.80 -14.05
CA GLY A 41 -4.83 -9.78 -14.10
C GLY A 41 -3.49 -10.39 -14.50
N GLY A 42 -2.61 -9.59 -15.04
CA GLY A 42 -1.28 -10.04 -15.47
C GLY A 42 -0.58 -9.02 -16.37
N ASP A 43 0.54 -9.41 -16.94
CA ASP A 43 1.47 -8.55 -17.69
C ASP A 43 0.86 -7.89 -18.94
N GLY A 44 -0.20 -8.47 -19.49
CA GLY A 44 -0.92 -7.92 -20.63
C GLY A 44 -1.85 -6.74 -20.29
N LEU A 45 -2.03 -6.43 -19.02
CA LEU A 45 -2.93 -5.38 -18.56
C LEU A 45 -2.13 -4.17 -18.05
N LEU A 46 -2.09 -3.10 -18.82
CA LEU A 46 -1.40 -1.85 -18.45
C LEU A 46 -1.77 -1.33 -17.06
N PRO A 47 -3.06 -1.33 -16.62
CA PRO A 47 -3.42 -0.91 -15.26
C PRO A 47 -2.79 -1.75 -14.16
N PHE A 48 -2.44 -3.00 -14.43
CA PHE A 48 -1.78 -3.87 -13.46
C PHE A 48 -0.35 -3.43 -13.17
N ILE A 49 0.31 -2.82 -14.17
CA ILE A 49 1.66 -2.27 -14.05
C ILE A 49 1.61 -0.83 -13.52
N THR A 50 0.76 0.02 -14.08
CA THR A 50 0.70 1.45 -13.73
C THR A 50 0.01 1.71 -12.39
N GLY A 51 -0.77 0.75 -11.89
CA GLY A 51 -1.42 0.81 -10.58
C GLY A 51 -0.60 0.25 -9.42
N MET A 52 0.66 -0.13 -9.65
CA MET A 52 1.53 -0.59 -8.57
C MET A 52 1.81 0.54 -7.57
N PHE A 53 1.63 0.24 -6.30
CA PHE A 53 2.04 1.15 -5.24
C PHE A 53 3.57 1.10 -5.11
N CYS A 54 4.18 2.25 -5.08
CA CYS A 54 5.62 2.38 -4.86
C CYS A 54 5.88 3.55 -3.92
N MET A 55 7.00 3.50 -3.23
CA MET A 55 7.51 4.58 -2.42
C MET A 55 8.72 5.18 -3.14
N SER A 56 8.64 6.46 -3.46
CA SER A 56 9.77 7.22 -4.01
C SER A 56 10.47 7.95 -2.89
N PHE A 57 11.79 8.06 -2.94
CA PHE A 57 12.52 8.83 -1.96
C PHE A 57 13.48 9.84 -2.62
N ASN A 58 13.67 10.96 -1.95
CA ASN A 58 14.59 12.00 -2.37
C ASN A 58 16.00 11.67 -1.87
N LYS A 59 16.91 11.30 -2.77
CA LYS A 59 18.27 10.91 -2.43
C LYS A 59 19.07 12.05 -1.77
N THR A 60 18.86 13.29 -2.22
CA THR A 60 19.55 14.45 -1.65
C THR A 60 19.15 14.69 -0.20
N LEU A 61 17.85 14.58 0.11
CA LEU A 61 17.38 14.68 1.49
C LEU A 61 17.85 13.49 2.34
N ALA A 62 17.85 12.28 1.78
CA ALA A 62 18.35 11.11 2.49
C ALA A 62 19.83 11.28 2.89
N ASP A 63 20.66 11.86 2.01
CA ASP A 63 22.05 12.18 2.30
C ASP A 63 22.18 13.30 3.34
N GLU A 64 21.38 14.37 3.22
CA GLU A 64 21.33 15.50 4.15
C GLU A 64 21.03 15.06 5.59
N TYR A 65 20.05 14.16 5.74
CA TYR A 65 19.63 13.62 7.04
C TYR A 65 20.37 12.36 7.47
N SER A 66 21.40 11.97 6.72
CA SER A 66 22.23 10.78 7.03
C SER A 66 21.43 9.48 7.16
N ILE A 67 20.34 9.34 6.40
CA ILE A 67 19.48 8.16 6.38
C ILE A 67 20.24 6.93 5.84
N GLY A 68 21.27 7.17 5.04
CA GLY A 68 22.03 6.11 4.40
C GLY A 68 21.37 5.58 3.13
N ASN A 69 21.80 4.39 2.72
CA ASN A 69 21.26 3.77 1.51
C ASN A 69 19.97 3.00 1.82
N VAL A 70 18.85 3.57 1.45
CA VAL A 70 17.51 2.94 1.66
C VAL A 70 17.43 1.54 1.04
N TYR A 71 18.11 1.29 -0.09
CA TYR A 71 18.11 -0.03 -0.71
C TYR A 71 18.80 -1.11 0.16
N ASP A 72 19.83 -0.72 0.92
CA ASP A 72 20.51 -1.66 1.83
C ASP A 72 19.59 -2.05 2.99
N ILE A 73 18.81 -1.08 3.52
CA ILE A 73 17.82 -1.34 4.56
C ILE A 73 16.73 -2.30 4.04
N VAL A 74 16.26 -2.11 2.80
CA VAL A 74 15.28 -3.00 2.18
C VAL A 74 15.87 -4.40 1.98
N ASN A 75 17.09 -4.50 1.44
CA ASN A 75 17.74 -5.77 1.12
C ASN A 75 18.14 -6.57 2.37
N SER A 76 18.40 -5.88 3.51
CA SER A 76 18.67 -6.55 4.79
C SER A 76 17.40 -7.06 5.49
N GLY A 77 16.20 -6.74 4.99
CA GLY A 77 14.93 -7.09 5.61
C GLY A 77 14.56 -6.20 6.80
N GLU A 78 15.27 -5.09 7.00
CA GLU A 78 15.00 -4.13 8.08
C GLU A 78 13.94 -3.08 7.71
N TRP A 79 13.42 -3.11 6.47
CA TRP A 79 12.38 -2.21 6.02
C TRP A 79 11.03 -2.57 6.63
N THR A 80 10.70 -1.93 7.75
CA THR A 80 9.46 -2.12 8.51
C THR A 80 8.73 -0.79 8.67
N VAL A 81 7.47 -0.81 9.12
CA VAL A 81 6.71 0.42 9.44
C VAL A 81 7.42 1.21 10.54
N ASP A 82 7.94 0.52 11.56
CA ASP A 82 8.69 1.17 12.64
C ASP A 82 9.98 1.82 12.11
N LYS A 83 10.68 1.15 11.19
CA LYS A 83 11.89 1.71 10.57
C LYS A 83 11.57 2.91 9.70
N LEU A 84 10.49 2.85 8.91
CA LEU A 84 10.04 3.99 8.13
C LEU A 84 9.71 5.19 9.04
N HIS A 85 9.00 4.97 10.14
CA HIS A 85 8.68 6.01 11.12
C HIS A 85 9.96 6.61 11.73
N GLU A 86 10.91 5.77 12.15
CA GLU A 86 12.21 6.21 12.65
C GLU A 86 12.95 7.10 11.64
N LEU A 87 13.01 6.71 10.36
CA LEU A 87 13.73 7.43 9.32
C LEU A 87 13.04 8.75 8.92
N THR A 88 11.75 8.87 9.10
CA THR A 88 10.96 10.07 8.74
C THR A 88 10.81 11.04 9.90
N THR A 89 10.96 10.57 11.15
CA THR A 89 10.97 11.42 12.34
C THR A 89 12.20 12.31 12.36
N GLY A 90 12.02 13.59 12.68
CA GLY A 90 13.13 14.57 12.75
C GLY A 90 13.53 15.20 11.40
N VAL A 91 12.82 14.85 10.31
CA VAL A 91 12.98 15.50 8.99
C VAL A 91 12.10 16.76 8.89
N TYR A 92 11.07 16.86 9.71
CA TYR A 92 10.17 18.02 9.70
C TYR A 92 10.95 19.34 9.85
N HIS A 93 10.58 20.30 9.03
CA HIS A 93 11.12 21.66 9.11
C HIS A 93 10.07 22.67 8.67
N ASP A 94 9.76 23.60 9.58
CA ASP A 94 8.90 24.75 9.30
C ASP A 94 9.68 25.73 8.41
N ILE A 95 9.41 25.67 7.10
CA ILE A 95 10.16 26.44 6.10
C ILE A 95 9.71 27.91 6.07
N ASN A 96 8.41 28.14 6.27
CA ASN A 96 7.85 29.49 6.20
C ASN A 96 7.92 30.24 7.55
N GLY A 97 8.23 29.53 8.64
CA GLY A 97 8.40 30.11 9.98
C GLY A 97 7.11 30.55 10.66
N ASP A 98 5.96 30.01 10.23
CA ASP A 98 4.65 30.41 10.79
C ASP A 98 4.23 29.60 12.05
N GLY A 99 5.02 28.58 12.41
CA GLY A 99 4.79 27.72 13.55
C GLY A 99 3.61 26.77 13.40
N THR A 100 3.10 26.60 12.16
CA THR A 100 1.95 25.76 11.87
C THR A 100 2.33 24.72 10.80
N ALA A 101 2.24 23.44 11.16
CA ALA A 101 2.51 22.36 10.20
C ALA A 101 1.56 22.44 8.98
N GLY A 102 2.13 22.62 7.79
CA GLY A 102 1.38 22.89 6.58
C GLY A 102 2.08 22.42 5.30
N LYS A 103 1.44 22.65 4.17
CA LYS A 103 1.93 22.21 2.85
C LYS A 103 3.23 22.88 2.39
N GLU A 104 3.62 24.00 2.98
CA GLU A 104 4.84 24.75 2.66
C GLU A 104 6.06 24.21 3.41
N ASP A 105 5.86 23.27 4.33
CA ASP A 105 6.88 22.71 5.20
C ASP A 105 7.49 21.45 4.60
N ARG A 106 8.59 21.02 5.23
CA ARG A 106 9.28 19.78 4.88
C ARG A 106 8.82 18.66 5.80
N TYR A 107 8.56 17.50 5.23
CA TYR A 107 8.20 16.27 5.96
C TYR A 107 9.10 15.10 5.56
N GLY A 108 9.21 14.13 6.45
CA GLY A 108 9.93 12.89 6.17
C GLY A 108 9.14 11.96 5.25
N LEU A 109 7.82 11.98 5.35
CA LEU A 109 6.92 11.19 4.52
C LEU A 109 5.77 12.06 4.01
N GLU A 110 5.46 11.91 2.73
CA GLU A 110 4.27 12.49 2.12
C GLU A 110 3.36 11.38 1.58
N VAL A 111 2.08 11.42 1.95
CA VAL A 111 1.08 10.44 1.53
C VAL A 111 -0.07 11.16 0.85
N LEU A 112 -0.30 10.83 -0.42
CA LEU A 112 -1.26 11.53 -1.28
C LEU A 112 -2.73 11.36 -0.85
N ASN A 113 -3.06 10.26 -0.16
CA ASN A 113 -4.45 9.94 0.16
C ASN A 113 -4.51 9.01 1.37
N PRO A 114 -5.39 9.25 2.36
CA PRO A 114 -5.58 8.33 3.48
C PRO A 114 -5.99 6.91 3.06
N ASN A 115 -6.53 6.73 1.85
CA ASN A 115 -6.79 5.38 1.30
C ASN A 115 -5.51 4.57 1.06
N PHE A 116 -4.33 5.20 1.08
CA PHE A 116 -3.04 4.51 1.03
C PHE A 116 -2.74 3.65 2.26
N ILE A 117 -3.61 3.64 3.26
CA ILE A 117 -3.52 2.67 4.36
C ILE A 117 -3.56 1.22 3.85
N LEU A 118 -4.30 0.93 2.78
CA LEU A 118 -4.41 -0.44 2.24
C LEU A 118 -3.07 -1.02 1.77
N PRO A 119 -2.22 -0.31 1.00
CA PRO A 119 -0.87 -0.77 0.67
C PRO A 119 -0.01 -1.06 1.90
N PHE A 120 -0.07 -0.22 2.94
CA PHE A 120 0.64 -0.48 4.18
C PHE A 120 0.17 -1.78 4.86
N LEU A 121 -1.14 -1.97 4.97
CA LEU A 121 -1.71 -3.19 5.56
C LEU A 121 -1.34 -4.43 4.75
N THR A 122 -1.38 -4.34 3.41
CA THR A 122 -0.97 -5.43 2.53
C THR A 122 0.52 -5.74 2.67
N SER A 123 1.37 -4.71 2.80
CA SER A 123 2.81 -4.87 3.04
C SER A 123 3.12 -5.52 4.40
N CYS A 124 2.23 -5.38 5.38
CA CYS A 124 2.29 -6.07 6.66
C CYS A 124 1.76 -7.52 6.58
N GLU A 125 1.49 -8.03 5.37
CA GLU A 125 0.90 -9.36 5.13
C GLU A 125 -0.43 -9.57 5.88
N LEU A 126 -1.24 -8.53 5.97
CA LEU A 126 -2.55 -8.61 6.59
C LEU A 126 -3.60 -9.03 5.58
N GLU A 127 -4.13 -10.21 5.79
CA GLU A 127 -5.28 -10.70 5.05
C GLU A 127 -6.56 -10.30 5.80
N VAL A 128 -7.37 -9.44 5.20
CA VAL A 128 -8.71 -9.07 5.72
C VAL A 128 -9.61 -10.28 5.78
N PHE A 129 -9.54 -11.12 4.75
CA PHE A 129 -10.23 -12.39 4.65
C PHE A 129 -9.23 -13.51 4.40
N LYS A 130 -9.17 -14.46 5.31
CA LYS A 130 -8.39 -15.67 5.13
C LYS A 130 -9.23 -16.71 4.41
N LYS A 131 -8.72 -17.22 3.28
CA LYS A 131 -9.36 -18.29 2.52
C LYS A 131 -8.83 -19.64 3.00
N GLU A 132 -9.74 -20.51 3.42
CA GLU A 132 -9.44 -21.90 3.79
C GLU A 132 -10.38 -22.83 3.00
N GLY A 133 -9.88 -23.35 1.88
CA GLY A 133 -10.72 -24.06 0.89
C GLY A 133 -11.79 -23.12 0.31
N ASP A 134 -13.06 -23.48 0.43
CA ASP A 134 -14.20 -22.67 -0.06
C ASP A 134 -14.77 -21.72 1.01
N LYS A 135 -14.13 -21.63 2.18
CA LYS A 135 -14.58 -20.77 3.27
C LYS A 135 -13.68 -19.54 3.40
N TYR A 136 -14.33 -18.42 3.71
CA TYR A 136 -13.63 -17.17 4.03
C TYR A 136 -13.88 -16.83 5.50
N THR A 137 -12.79 -16.60 6.24
CA THR A 137 -12.85 -16.17 7.63
C THR A 137 -12.39 -14.71 7.70
N TYR A 138 -13.16 -13.89 8.40
CA TYR A 138 -12.82 -12.50 8.65
C TYR A 138 -11.72 -12.41 9.72
N ASN A 139 -10.62 -11.74 9.40
CA ASN A 139 -9.39 -11.74 10.22
C ASN A 139 -9.01 -10.36 10.81
N TYR A 140 -9.86 -9.36 10.67
CA TYR A 140 -9.55 -7.98 11.10
C TYR A 140 -9.37 -7.79 12.60
N GLY A 141 -9.82 -8.71 13.42
CA GLY A 141 -9.73 -8.64 14.87
C GLY A 141 -8.56 -9.39 15.49
N SER A 142 -7.63 -9.91 14.67
CA SER A 142 -6.45 -10.59 15.21
C SER A 142 -5.50 -9.57 15.88
N GLU A 143 -4.78 -10.00 16.90
CA GLU A 143 -3.80 -9.19 17.63
C GLU A 143 -2.74 -8.61 16.66
N ARG A 144 -2.27 -9.40 15.70
CA ARG A 144 -1.36 -8.95 14.64
C ARG A 144 -1.96 -7.82 13.79
N CYS A 145 -3.26 -7.90 13.51
CA CYS A 145 -3.94 -6.89 12.72
C CYS A 145 -4.03 -5.57 13.48
N VAL A 146 -4.39 -5.63 14.77
CA VAL A 146 -4.46 -4.46 15.65
C VAL A 146 -3.09 -3.80 15.77
N ASP A 147 -2.01 -4.57 16.04
CA ASP A 147 -0.65 -4.06 16.14
C ASP A 147 -0.20 -3.34 14.86
N ALA A 148 -0.45 -3.94 13.69
CA ALA A 148 -0.09 -3.32 12.43
C ALA A 148 -0.89 -2.04 12.14
N PHE A 149 -2.19 -2.03 12.48
CA PHE A 149 -3.01 -0.81 12.38
C PHE A 149 -2.48 0.31 13.29
N ASP A 150 -2.16 -0.01 14.54
CA ASP A 150 -1.65 0.97 15.50
C ASP A 150 -0.34 1.59 15.01
N LYS A 151 0.59 0.78 14.47
CA LYS A 151 1.85 1.27 13.91
C LYS A 151 1.65 2.15 12.67
N VAL A 152 0.83 1.70 11.73
CA VAL A 152 0.53 2.49 10.52
C VAL A 152 -0.21 3.77 10.88
N PHE A 153 -1.13 3.70 11.82
CA PHE A 153 -1.85 4.87 12.30
C PHE A 153 -0.91 5.87 12.98
N ALA A 154 0.00 5.40 13.84
CA ALA A 154 0.99 6.25 14.49
C ALA A 154 1.88 6.97 13.47
N LEU A 155 2.38 6.25 12.44
CA LEU A 155 3.16 6.84 11.37
C LEU A 155 2.38 7.91 10.60
N LEU A 156 1.15 7.59 10.16
CA LEU A 156 0.37 8.49 9.31
C LEU A 156 -0.15 9.74 10.05
N HIS A 157 -0.31 9.68 11.36
CA HIS A 157 -0.82 10.80 12.17
C HIS A 157 0.27 11.53 12.97
N ASP A 158 1.53 11.14 12.81
CA ASP A 158 2.65 11.90 13.33
C ASP A 158 2.89 13.14 12.44
N LYS A 159 2.44 14.29 12.92
CA LYS A 159 2.51 15.56 12.17
C LYS A 159 3.94 16.10 12.00
N GLU A 160 4.90 15.59 12.76
CA GLU A 160 6.32 15.91 12.62
C GLU A 160 7.06 14.93 11.70
N ALA A 161 6.40 13.85 11.26
CA ALA A 161 6.95 12.88 10.33
C ALA A 161 6.23 12.88 8.98
N THR A 162 4.88 12.96 9.00
CA THR A 162 4.04 12.68 7.83
C THR A 162 3.11 13.84 7.46
N TYR A 163 3.09 14.16 6.17
CA TYR A 163 2.11 15.05 5.56
C TYR A 163 1.07 14.26 4.77
N LEU A 164 -0.21 14.39 5.16
CA LEU A 164 -1.35 13.81 4.44
C LEU A 164 -1.97 14.86 3.51
N VAL A 165 -1.74 14.72 2.22
CA VAL A 165 -2.14 15.73 1.21
C VAL A 165 -3.64 15.98 1.16
N ASN A 166 -4.45 14.95 1.34
CA ASN A 166 -5.93 15.07 1.24
C ASN A 166 -6.63 15.56 2.52
N GLU A 167 -5.92 15.72 3.62
CA GLU A 167 -6.47 16.42 4.79
C GLU A 167 -6.41 17.95 4.60
N ASN A 168 -5.73 18.41 3.55
CA ASN A 168 -5.70 19.82 3.19
C ASN A 168 -6.86 20.14 2.24
N PRO A 169 -7.84 20.97 2.64
CA PRO A 169 -8.99 21.32 1.81
C PRO A 169 -8.66 22.07 0.50
N ASN A 170 -7.42 22.50 0.33
CA ASN A 170 -6.95 23.17 -0.87
C ASN A 170 -6.14 22.29 -1.84
N GLY A 171 -6.02 21.01 -1.60
CA GLY A 171 -5.67 19.89 -2.49
C GLY A 171 -4.69 20.11 -3.65
N ASP A 172 -3.76 21.03 -3.57
CA ASP A 172 -2.76 21.26 -4.61
C ASP A 172 -1.62 20.25 -4.45
N ILE A 173 -1.65 19.22 -5.27
CA ILE A 173 -0.47 18.39 -5.56
C ILE A 173 0.43 19.25 -6.47
N ARG A 174 1.63 19.56 -6.02
CA ARG A 174 2.68 20.15 -6.85
C ARG A 174 3.75 19.17 -7.20
#